data_72b6424f3ea72d0868301d889f74081e
#
_entry.id   72b6424f3ea72d0868301d889f74081e
#
_cell.length_a   1.000
_cell.length_b   1.000
_cell.length_c   1.000
_cell.angle_alpha   90.00
_cell.angle_beta   90.00
_cell.angle_gamma   90.00
#
_symmetry.space_group_name_H-M   'P 1'
#
loop_
_entity.id
_entity.type
_entity.pdbx_description
1 polymer ?
#
loop_
_entity_poly.entity_id
_entity_poly.type
_entity_poly.pdbx_seq_one_letter_code
_entity_poly.pdbx_strand_id
1 'polypeptide(L)'
;MLVEPASLVAALRLPAGTDARFEPLGEAPAAPERVALRTPDGGSNVVFLRRSLDPDAAANHLAVMESMSNAGFAAAPALLGAVGDATIEAWVDGLSALAVIPPPGAAEAAIAALAALHALPIREGLDWGAEPGDLVAGEGGQELPLHRLGFASDEREPAREPLALARAALLETPFGFAHRDATAAHILLAPNSATLVNFERAGFGPQFFDIAAFLLTSGLEPAARRALAAAYARLRSLEPLQTIDLIDLAGIFWGISEMLVLPRRLIEALGDDAASERIRICASRIDHGMRLSAGEHPAAAAIRTALWPG
;
A
#
# COMPACT_ATOMS: atom_id res chain seq x y z
N MET A 1 24.68 2.13 5.43
CA MET A 1 25.76 3.16 5.34
C MET A 1 25.10 4.52 5.25
N LEU A 2 25.59 5.56 5.92
CA LEU A 2 25.03 6.90 5.80
C LEU A 2 25.36 7.47 4.40
N VAL A 3 24.38 8.12 3.78
CA VAL A 3 24.64 8.85 2.52
C VAL A 3 25.40 10.12 2.85
N GLU A 4 26.58 10.27 2.26
CA GLU A 4 27.40 11.46 2.44
C GLU A 4 26.81 12.65 1.68
N PRO A 5 26.75 13.86 2.28
CA PRO A 5 26.22 15.04 1.61
C PRO A 5 26.79 15.31 0.22
N ALA A 6 28.10 15.10 0.06
CA ALA A 6 28.79 15.29 -1.23
C ALA A 6 28.30 14.32 -2.29
N SER A 7 28.02 13.07 -1.93
CA SER A 7 27.50 12.05 -2.85
C SER A 7 26.08 12.38 -3.30
N LEU A 8 25.24 12.88 -2.40
CA LEU A 8 23.89 13.33 -2.71
C LEU A 8 23.91 14.54 -3.66
N VAL A 9 24.75 15.55 -3.39
CA VAL A 9 24.92 16.74 -4.23
C VAL A 9 25.38 16.35 -5.63
N ALA A 10 26.32 15.41 -5.74
CA ALA A 10 26.82 14.91 -7.02
C ALA A 10 25.74 14.15 -7.80
N ALA A 11 24.98 13.26 -7.14
CA ALA A 11 23.89 12.49 -7.76
C ALA A 11 22.80 13.40 -8.34
N LEU A 12 22.46 14.45 -7.61
CA LEU A 12 21.47 15.47 -8.04
C LEU A 12 22.06 16.53 -9.00
N ARG A 13 23.36 16.44 -9.34
CA ARG A 13 24.07 17.40 -10.19
C ARG A 13 23.93 18.85 -9.74
N LEU A 14 23.91 19.06 -8.42
CA LEU A 14 23.79 20.38 -7.82
C LEU A 14 25.15 21.11 -7.80
N PRO A 15 25.16 22.46 -7.71
CA PRO A 15 26.39 23.24 -7.60
C PRO A 15 27.26 22.80 -6.41
N ALA A 16 28.56 22.81 -6.59
CA ALA A 16 29.49 22.61 -5.48
C ALA A 16 29.26 23.65 -4.37
N GLY A 17 29.32 23.21 -3.11
CA GLY A 17 29.02 24.07 -1.96
C GLY A 17 27.52 24.12 -1.59
N THR A 18 26.68 23.29 -2.23
CA THR A 18 25.29 23.06 -1.75
C THR A 18 25.31 22.46 -0.35
N ASP A 19 24.62 23.08 0.59
CA ASP A 19 24.40 22.55 1.95
C ASP A 19 23.24 21.55 1.93
N ALA A 20 23.40 20.42 2.63
CA ALA A 20 22.39 19.36 2.75
C ALA A 20 22.16 19.05 4.22
N ARG A 21 20.93 19.24 4.69
CA ARG A 21 20.50 18.93 6.05
C ARG A 21 19.56 17.76 6.06
N PHE A 22 19.98 16.69 6.73
CA PHE A 22 19.24 15.45 6.86
C PHE A 22 18.38 15.47 8.13
N GLU A 23 17.12 15.16 7.98
CA GLU A 23 16.13 15.05 9.06
C GLU A 23 15.45 13.67 8.94
N PRO A 24 15.75 12.72 9.85
CA PRO A 24 15.13 11.42 9.84
C PRO A 24 13.64 11.54 10.14
N LEU A 25 12.82 10.77 9.42
CA LEU A 25 11.36 10.75 9.58
C LEU A 25 10.89 9.60 10.49
N GLY A 26 11.77 9.03 11.27
CA GLY A 26 11.51 7.97 12.26
C GLY A 26 12.78 7.61 13.01
N GLU A 27 12.66 6.74 14.00
CA GLU A 27 13.77 6.31 14.87
C GLU A 27 14.49 5.05 14.36
N ALA A 28 13.92 4.35 13.38
CA ALA A 28 14.50 3.13 12.83
C ALA A 28 15.82 3.42 12.08
N PRO A 29 16.81 2.50 12.09
CA PRO A 29 18.12 2.70 11.45
C PRO A 29 18.04 2.99 9.94
N ALA A 30 16.99 2.53 9.27
CA ALA A 30 16.71 2.80 7.85
C ALA A 30 15.51 3.73 7.65
N ALA A 31 15.16 4.51 8.68
CA ALA A 31 14.10 5.48 8.53
C ALA A 31 14.39 6.39 7.32
N PRO A 32 13.38 6.69 6.50
CA PRO A 32 13.56 7.63 5.43
C PRO A 32 13.89 9.01 5.98
N GLU A 33 14.56 9.82 5.16
CA GLU A 33 15.02 11.14 5.56
C GLU A 33 14.43 12.23 4.66
N ARG A 34 14.00 13.31 5.28
CA ARG A 34 13.76 14.57 4.60
C ARG A 34 15.09 15.30 4.49
N VAL A 35 15.50 15.68 3.28
CA VAL A 35 16.76 16.40 3.08
C VAL A 35 16.47 17.78 2.52
N ALA A 36 16.78 18.80 3.30
CA ALA A 36 16.72 20.18 2.86
C ALA A 36 18.04 20.56 2.18
N LEU A 37 17.96 21.03 0.93
CA LEU A 37 19.08 21.41 0.10
C LEU A 37 19.10 22.94 -0.05
N ARG A 38 20.26 23.56 0.12
CA ARG A 38 20.45 25.00 -0.09
C ARG A 38 21.66 25.24 -0.98
N THR A 39 21.41 25.77 -2.16
CA THR A 39 22.47 26.09 -3.13
C THR A 39 23.20 27.40 -2.79
N PRO A 40 24.45 27.61 -3.24
CA PRO A 40 25.22 28.80 -2.94
C PRO A 40 24.59 30.09 -3.46
N ASP A 41 23.78 30.04 -4.50
CA ASP A 41 23.02 31.17 -5.08
C ASP A 41 21.73 31.46 -4.32
N GLY A 42 21.46 30.73 -3.21
CA GLY A 42 20.28 30.93 -2.36
C GLY A 42 19.06 30.13 -2.74
N GLY A 43 19.13 29.31 -3.78
CA GLY A 43 18.07 28.35 -4.10
C GLY A 43 17.86 27.33 -2.99
N SER A 44 16.62 26.91 -2.78
CA SER A 44 16.29 25.86 -1.81
C SER A 44 15.40 24.81 -2.43
N ASN A 45 15.63 23.55 -2.08
CA ASN A 45 14.82 22.41 -2.47
C ASN A 45 14.70 21.41 -1.31
N VAL A 46 13.72 20.56 -1.35
CA VAL A 46 13.54 19.46 -0.38
C VAL A 46 13.40 18.17 -1.17
N VAL A 47 14.14 17.17 -0.75
CA VAL A 47 14.04 15.83 -1.34
C VAL A 47 13.76 14.80 -0.24
N PHE A 48 13.24 13.67 -0.65
CA PHE A 48 13.02 12.50 0.18
C PHE A 48 14.10 11.47 -0.15
N LEU A 49 14.82 11.03 0.85
CA LEU A 49 15.82 9.98 0.74
C LEU A 49 15.26 8.71 1.38
N ARG A 50 15.12 7.68 0.58
CA ARG A 50 14.65 6.36 1.01
C ARG A 50 15.80 5.37 0.97
N ARG A 51 15.94 4.62 2.06
CA ARG A 51 16.82 3.45 2.14
C ARG A 51 16.00 2.23 2.50
N SER A 52 16.34 1.09 1.95
CA SER A 52 15.83 -0.20 2.40
C SER A 52 16.95 -1.01 3.04
N LEU A 53 16.63 -1.77 4.09
CA LEU A 53 17.55 -2.75 4.69
C LEU A 53 17.63 -4.03 3.86
N ASP A 54 16.65 -4.23 2.98
CA ASP A 54 16.60 -5.34 2.04
C ASP A 54 17.09 -4.85 0.66
N PRO A 55 18.23 -5.35 0.16
CA PRO A 55 18.78 -4.95 -1.13
C PRO A 55 17.85 -5.27 -2.31
N ASP A 56 17.10 -6.38 -2.23
CA ASP A 56 16.17 -6.77 -3.30
C ASP A 56 14.97 -5.83 -3.34
N ALA A 57 14.43 -5.45 -2.17
CA ALA A 57 13.38 -4.45 -2.08
C ALA A 57 13.85 -3.06 -2.55
N ALA A 58 15.11 -2.68 -2.26
CA ALA A 58 15.71 -1.44 -2.76
C ALA A 58 15.83 -1.45 -4.29
N ALA A 59 16.35 -2.54 -4.86
CA ALA A 59 16.49 -2.69 -6.30
C ALA A 59 15.11 -2.70 -7.00
N ASN A 60 14.15 -3.41 -6.43
CA ASN A 60 12.77 -3.42 -6.93
C ASN A 60 12.16 -2.02 -6.93
N HIS A 61 12.28 -1.31 -5.81
CA HIS A 61 11.77 0.06 -5.70
C HIS A 61 12.34 0.98 -6.78
N LEU A 62 13.67 0.95 -6.99
CA LEU A 62 14.33 1.75 -8.02
C LEU A 62 13.81 1.41 -9.43
N ALA A 63 13.79 0.11 -9.79
CA ALA A 63 13.32 -0.34 -11.10
C ALA A 63 11.85 0.05 -11.36
N VAL A 64 11.00 -0.07 -10.36
CA VAL A 64 9.58 0.32 -10.42
C VAL A 64 9.45 1.84 -10.61
N MET A 65 10.18 2.65 -9.84
CA MET A 65 10.16 4.11 -9.96
C MET A 65 10.64 4.59 -11.33
N GLU A 66 11.70 3.98 -11.88
CA GLU A 66 12.18 4.26 -13.24
C GLU A 66 11.12 3.91 -14.28
N SER A 67 10.50 2.74 -14.17
CA SER A 67 9.46 2.28 -15.10
C SER A 67 8.21 3.16 -15.06
N MET A 68 7.78 3.59 -13.86
CA MET A 68 6.67 4.53 -13.71
C MET A 68 7.01 5.91 -14.28
N SER A 69 8.23 6.39 -14.07
CA SER A 69 8.70 7.65 -14.64
C SER A 69 8.70 7.60 -16.17
N ASN A 70 9.21 6.51 -16.75
CA ASN A 70 9.22 6.28 -18.21
C ASN A 70 7.80 6.17 -18.79
N ALA A 71 6.87 5.63 -18.03
CA ALA A 71 5.46 5.55 -18.40
C ALA A 71 4.68 6.87 -18.20
N GLY A 72 5.31 7.90 -17.64
CA GLY A 72 4.67 9.19 -17.35
C GLY A 72 3.65 9.14 -16.22
N PHE A 73 3.79 8.23 -15.26
CA PHE A 73 2.87 8.12 -14.13
C PHE A 73 3.06 9.29 -13.16
N ALA A 74 2.05 10.15 -13.06
CA ALA A 74 2.13 11.40 -12.31
C ALA A 74 1.72 11.29 -10.83
N ALA A 75 1.10 10.17 -10.41
CA ALA A 75 0.62 10.00 -9.04
C ALA A 75 1.66 9.29 -8.13
N ALA A 76 2.95 9.35 -8.49
CA ALA A 76 4.07 8.95 -7.65
C ALA A 76 5.04 10.14 -7.50
N PRO A 77 5.89 10.17 -6.45
CA PRO A 77 6.99 11.13 -6.38
C PRO A 77 7.90 10.98 -7.60
N ALA A 78 8.41 12.09 -8.12
CA ALA A 78 9.40 12.01 -9.19
C ALA A 78 10.70 11.40 -8.66
N LEU A 79 11.23 10.38 -9.34
CA LEU A 79 12.57 9.86 -9.09
C LEU A 79 13.60 10.89 -9.58
N LEU A 80 14.44 11.37 -8.68
CA LEU A 80 15.48 12.37 -8.97
C LEU A 80 16.85 11.73 -9.16
N GLY A 81 17.07 10.53 -8.62
CA GLY A 81 18.31 9.78 -8.71
C GLY A 81 18.44 8.69 -7.68
N ALA A 82 19.64 8.11 -7.59
CA ALA A 82 19.98 7.12 -6.57
C ALA A 82 21.44 7.30 -6.13
N VAL A 83 21.74 6.93 -4.87
CA VAL A 83 23.09 6.93 -4.29
C VAL A 83 23.27 5.67 -3.46
N GLY A 84 24.10 4.74 -3.94
CA GLY A 84 24.27 3.43 -3.31
C GLY A 84 22.95 2.66 -3.32
N ASP A 85 22.48 2.30 -2.14
CA ASP A 85 21.20 1.61 -1.86
C ASP A 85 20.02 2.56 -1.58
N ALA A 86 20.24 3.87 -1.73
CA ALA A 86 19.22 4.87 -1.47
C ALA A 86 18.65 5.47 -2.76
N THR A 87 17.32 5.60 -2.84
CA THR A 87 16.64 6.40 -3.86
C THR A 87 16.44 7.83 -3.39
N ILE A 88 16.50 8.77 -4.32
CA ILE A 88 16.25 10.19 -4.09
C ILE A 88 14.98 10.55 -4.86
N GLU A 89 13.96 10.93 -4.13
CA GLU A 89 12.64 11.25 -4.65
C GLU A 89 12.31 12.74 -4.39
N ALA A 90 11.46 13.32 -5.22
CA ALA A 90 10.91 14.63 -4.94
C ALA A 90 10.11 14.59 -3.64
N TRP A 91 10.29 15.61 -2.80
CA TRP A 91 9.43 15.77 -1.62
C TRP A 91 7.99 16.05 -2.05
N VAL A 92 7.05 15.36 -1.43
CA VAL A 92 5.61 15.54 -1.66
C VAL A 92 4.98 16.07 -0.38
N ASP A 93 4.38 17.24 -0.45
CA ASP A 93 3.56 17.75 0.64
C ASP A 93 2.19 17.07 0.62
N GLY A 94 1.75 16.62 1.78
CA GLY A 94 0.45 15.97 1.92
C GLY A 94 0.27 15.35 3.30
N LEU A 95 -0.97 15.02 3.63
CA LEU A 95 -1.32 14.27 4.82
C LEU A 95 -1.53 12.81 4.45
N SER A 96 -0.92 11.91 5.19
CA SER A 96 -1.22 10.48 5.03
C SER A 96 -2.73 10.23 5.24
N ALA A 97 -3.34 9.47 4.34
CA ALA A 97 -4.74 9.06 4.45
C ALA A 97 -5.00 8.23 5.73
N LEU A 98 -3.95 7.72 6.37
CA LEU A 98 -4.05 7.09 7.69
C LEU A 98 -4.25 8.13 8.81
N ALA A 99 -3.65 9.32 8.69
CA ALA A 99 -3.71 10.36 9.72
C ALA A 99 -5.08 11.08 9.78
N VAL A 100 -5.83 11.03 8.69
CA VAL A 100 -7.15 11.68 8.56
C VAL A 100 -8.13 10.73 7.87
N ILE A 101 -9.43 10.89 8.15
CA ILE A 101 -10.45 10.25 7.30
C ILE A 101 -10.51 11.07 6.01
N PRO A 102 -10.23 10.46 4.84
CA PRO A 102 -10.18 11.20 3.59
C PRO A 102 -11.52 11.89 3.27
N PRO A 103 -11.54 13.19 2.99
CA PRO A 103 -12.72 13.83 2.45
C PRO A 103 -13.04 13.26 1.04
N PRO A 104 -14.32 13.32 0.59
CA PRO A 104 -14.76 12.63 -0.62
C PRO A 104 -13.87 12.87 -1.86
N GLY A 105 -13.55 14.12 -2.18
CA GLY A 105 -12.71 14.44 -3.34
C GLY A 105 -11.29 13.90 -3.25
N ALA A 106 -10.68 13.86 -2.06
CA ALA A 106 -9.35 13.29 -1.85
C ALA A 106 -9.38 11.76 -1.90
N ALA A 107 -10.45 11.13 -1.39
CA ALA A 107 -10.65 9.68 -1.51
C ALA A 107 -10.85 9.26 -2.97
N GLU A 108 -11.62 10.02 -3.74
CA GLU A 108 -11.78 9.80 -5.19
C GLU A 108 -10.46 9.96 -5.95
N ALA A 109 -9.63 10.95 -5.59
CA ALA A 109 -8.31 11.14 -6.16
C ALA A 109 -7.38 9.95 -5.87
N ALA A 110 -7.44 9.37 -4.66
CA ALA A 110 -6.68 8.18 -4.31
C ALA A 110 -7.11 6.96 -5.17
N ILE A 111 -8.41 6.76 -5.34
CA ILE A 111 -8.94 5.71 -6.23
C ILE A 111 -8.53 5.94 -7.69
N ALA A 112 -8.55 7.18 -8.16
CA ALA A 112 -8.09 7.51 -9.51
C ALA A 112 -6.59 7.22 -9.71
N ALA A 113 -5.76 7.54 -8.70
CA ALA A 113 -4.34 7.23 -8.71
C ALA A 113 -4.07 5.71 -8.77
N LEU A 114 -4.78 4.92 -7.96
CA LEU A 114 -4.69 3.45 -8.00
C LEU A 114 -5.19 2.88 -9.33
N ALA A 115 -6.30 3.38 -9.86
CA ALA A 115 -6.80 2.95 -11.16
C ALA A 115 -5.81 3.25 -12.29
N ALA A 116 -5.15 4.41 -12.26
CA ALA A 116 -4.11 4.78 -13.21
C ALA A 116 -2.86 3.89 -13.06
N LEU A 117 -2.43 3.57 -11.82
CA LEU A 117 -1.35 2.64 -11.56
C LEU A 117 -1.63 1.26 -12.17
N HIS A 118 -2.82 0.74 -11.93
CA HIS A 118 -3.25 -0.58 -12.43
C HIS A 118 -3.40 -0.63 -13.97
N ALA A 119 -3.44 0.50 -14.64
CA ALA A 119 -3.48 0.59 -16.10
C ALA A 119 -2.09 0.60 -16.74
N LEU A 120 -1.01 0.73 -15.95
CA LEU A 120 0.33 0.80 -16.48
C LEU A 120 0.77 -0.56 -17.05
N PRO A 121 1.42 -0.59 -18.22
CA PRO A 121 1.95 -1.82 -18.83
C PRO A 121 3.33 -2.17 -18.25
N ILE A 122 3.54 -1.99 -16.95
CA ILE A 122 4.81 -2.27 -16.26
C ILE A 122 4.89 -3.77 -16.00
N ARG A 123 6.07 -4.33 -16.26
CA ARG A 123 6.40 -5.75 -16.07
C ARG A 123 7.53 -5.99 -15.08
N GLU A 124 8.11 -4.94 -14.55
CA GLU A 124 9.09 -4.94 -13.49
C GLU A 124 8.39 -5.06 -12.14
N GLY A 125 9.12 -5.58 -11.16
CA GLY A 125 8.65 -5.66 -9.79
C GLY A 125 8.70 -7.07 -9.22
N LEU A 126 8.55 -7.16 -7.90
CA LEU A 126 8.57 -8.43 -7.16
C LEU A 126 7.44 -9.37 -7.61
N ASP A 127 7.73 -10.65 -7.60
CA ASP A 127 6.78 -11.73 -7.93
C ASP A 127 6.18 -11.63 -9.34
N TRP A 128 6.85 -10.94 -10.24
CA TRP A 128 6.47 -10.97 -11.64
C TRP A 128 6.63 -12.40 -12.18
N GLY A 129 5.54 -12.99 -12.61
CA GLY A 129 5.50 -14.38 -13.05
C GLY A 129 5.06 -15.37 -11.97
N ALA A 130 4.76 -14.91 -10.74
CA ALA A 130 4.08 -15.75 -9.76
C ALA A 130 2.67 -16.13 -10.23
N GLU A 131 2.26 -17.36 -9.92
CA GLU A 131 0.92 -17.80 -10.26
C GLU A 131 -0.14 -17.05 -9.42
N PRO A 132 -1.27 -16.64 -10.02
CA PRO A 132 -2.33 -15.94 -9.27
C PRO A 132 -2.77 -16.65 -8.00
N GLY A 133 -2.79 -17.99 -8.02
CA GLY A 133 -3.16 -18.80 -6.86
C GLY A 133 -2.25 -18.61 -5.65
N ASP A 134 -0.95 -18.43 -5.87
CA ASP A 134 0.02 -18.22 -4.80
C ASP A 134 -0.16 -16.84 -4.16
N LEU A 135 -0.44 -15.83 -4.98
CA LEU A 135 -0.65 -14.45 -4.53
C LEU A 135 -1.96 -14.28 -3.74
N VAL A 136 -3.01 -15.04 -4.07
CA VAL A 136 -4.28 -15.03 -3.32
C VAL A 136 -4.19 -15.90 -2.06
N ALA A 137 -3.38 -16.98 -2.07
CA ALA A 137 -3.23 -17.85 -0.91
C ALA A 137 -2.37 -17.24 0.21
N GLY A 138 -1.61 -16.18 -0.07
CA GLY A 138 -0.60 -15.62 0.84
C GLY A 138 0.78 -16.25 0.64
N GLU A 139 1.76 -15.82 1.42
CA GLU A 139 3.14 -16.30 1.30
C GLU A 139 3.22 -17.84 1.41
N GLY A 140 3.74 -18.47 0.35
CA GLY A 140 3.97 -19.91 0.28
C GLY A 140 2.77 -20.76 -0.12
N GLY A 141 1.69 -20.19 -0.69
CA GLY A 141 0.55 -21.00 -1.21
C GLY A 141 -0.24 -21.73 -0.12
N GLN A 142 0.03 -21.47 1.16
CA GLN A 142 -0.64 -22.12 2.28
C GLN A 142 -2.03 -21.53 2.51
N GLU A 143 -2.98 -22.38 2.92
CA GLU A 143 -4.29 -21.93 3.41
C GLU A 143 -4.09 -20.87 4.50
N LEU A 144 -4.88 -19.78 4.45
CA LEU A 144 -4.83 -18.73 5.46
C LEU A 144 -4.89 -19.33 6.86
N PRO A 145 -3.86 -19.12 7.70
CA PRO A 145 -3.77 -19.81 8.99
C PRO A 145 -4.68 -19.14 10.03
N LEU A 146 -5.99 -19.30 9.88
CA LEU A 146 -7.02 -18.72 10.74
C LEU A 146 -6.80 -18.97 12.24
N HIS A 147 -6.12 -20.08 12.59
CA HIS A 147 -5.76 -20.37 13.97
C HIS A 147 -4.86 -19.32 14.62
N ARG A 148 -4.10 -18.55 13.83
CA ARG A 148 -3.25 -17.47 14.34
C ARG A 148 -4.05 -16.23 14.71
N LEU A 149 -5.30 -16.11 14.25
CA LEU A 149 -6.21 -15.04 14.62
C LEU A 149 -6.96 -15.30 15.95
N GLY A 150 -6.64 -16.41 16.65
CA GLY A 150 -7.25 -16.74 17.93
C GLY A 150 -8.59 -17.48 17.83
N PHE A 151 -9.01 -17.87 16.63
CA PHE A 151 -10.21 -18.70 16.47
C PHE A 151 -9.93 -20.15 16.88
N ALA A 152 -10.80 -20.74 17.68
CA ALA A 152 -10.72 -22.15 18.03
C ALA A 152 -10.91 -23.06 16.79
N SER A 153 -10.41 -24.29 16.85
CA SER A 153 -10.47 -25.21 15.70
C SER A 153 -11.89 -25.49 15.23
N ASP A 154 -12.82 -25.55 16.16
CA ASP A 154 -14.23 -25.85 15.90
C ASP A 154 -14.99 -24.66 15.28
N GLU A 155 -14.50 -23.42 15.47
CA GLU A 155 -15.08 -22.20 14.91
C GLU A 155 -14.68 -21.98 13.45
N ARG A 156 -13.69 -22.72 12.93
CA ARG A 156 -13.15 -22.58 11.57
C ARG A 156 -13.88 -23.40 10.53
N GLU A 157 -14.40 -24.55 10.92
CA GLU A 157 -15.07 -25.46 9.99
C GLU A 157 -16.20 -24.76 9.22
N PRO A 158 -17.03 -23.91 9.85
CA PRO A 158 -18.04 -23.13 9.15
C PRO A 158 -17.48 -22.12 8.12
N ALA A 159 -16.24 -21.64 8.27
CA ALA A 159 -15.63 -20.68 7.35
C ALA A 159 -14.89 -21.35 6.18
N ARG A 160 -14.57 -22.63 6.26
CA ARG A 160 -13.72 -23.35 5.31
C ARG A 160 -14.27 -23.35 3.89
N GLU A 161 -15.51 -23.74 3.72
CA GLU A 161 -16.17 -23.76 2.40
C GLU A 161 -16.35 -22.33 1.83
N PRO A 162 -16.89 -21.35 2.58
CA PRO A 162 -16.95 -19.97 2.13
C PRO A 162 -15.59 -19.37 1.74
N LEU A 163 -14.52 -19.69 2.45
CA LEU A 163 -13.17 -19.22 2.10
C LEU A 163 -12.66 -19.86 0.80
N ALA A 164 -12.94 -21.15 0.56
CA ALA A 164 -12.58 -21.79 -0.69
C ALA A 164 -13.33 -21.21 -1.88
N LEU A 165 -14.63 -20.92 -1.73
CA LEU A 165 -15.44 -20.27 -2.76
C LEU A 165 -14.96 -18.83 -3.02
N ALA A 166 -14.63 -18.09 -1.96
CA ALA A 166 -14.09 -16.75 -2.08
C ALA A 166 -12.75 -16.72 -2.81
N ARG A 167 -11.86 -17.66 -2.49
CA ARG A 167 -10.58 -17.80 -3.19
C ARG A 167 -10.78 -18.07 -4.68
N ALA A 168 -11.67 -18.97 -5.05
CA ALA A 168 -11.99 -19.25 -6.44
C ALA A 168 -12.49 -18.00 -7.18
N ALA A 169 -13.38 -17.20 -6.54
CA ALA A 169 -13.86 -15.95 -7.11
C ALA A 169 -12.74 -14.90 -7.27
N LEU A 170 -11.81 -14.82 -6.33
CA LEU A 170 -10.68 -13.88 -6.39
C LEU A 170 -9.65 -14.23 -7.46
N LEU A 171 -9.53 -15.50 -7.86
CA LEU A 171 -8.67 -15.90 -8.97
C LEU A 171 -9.13 -15.37 -10.33
N GLU A 172 -10.42 -15.04 -10.45
CA GLU A 172 -11.01 -14.44 -11.65
C GLU A 172 -10.90 -12.91 -11.67
N THR A 173 -10.30 -12.30 -10.64
CA THR A 173 -10.14 -10.84 -10.57
C THR A 173 -8.95 -10.35 -11.40
N PRO A 174 -8.88 -9.04 -11.76
CA PRO A 174 -7.76 -8.53 -12.52
C PRO A 174 -6.43 -8.68 -11.81
N PHE A 175 -5.47 -9.29 -12.50
CA PHE A 175 -4.06 -9.36 -12.12
C PHE A 175 -3.24 -8.47 -13.05
N GLY A 176 -2.22 -7.83 -12.50
CA GLY A 176 -1.35 -6.95 -13.26
C GLY A 176 -0.40 -6.20 -12.34
N PHE A 177 0.16 -5.10 -12.83
CA PHE A 177 0.99 -4.25 -11.98
C PHE A 177 0.14 -3.68 -10.84
N ALA A 178 0.62 -3.83 -9.61
CA ALA A 178 -0.05 -3.45 -8.38
C ALA A 178 0.95 -2.86 -7.38
N HIS A 179 0.48 -2.04 -6.47
CA HIS A 179 1.29 -1.45 -5.40
C HIS A 179 1.67 -2.50 -4.33
N ARG A 180 0.78 -3.44 -4.07
CA ARG A 180 0.87 -4.54 -3.10
C ARG A 180 1.05 -4.11 -1.62
N ASP A 181 1.03 -2.81 -1.35
CA ASP A 181 0.99 -2.23 -0.01
C ASP A 181 0.26 -0.87 -0.03
N ALA A 182 -0.85 -0.77 -0.78
CA ALA A 182 -1.63 0.46 -0.96
C ALA A 182 -2.50 0.79 0.27
N THR A 183 -1.93 0.70 1.46
CA THR A 183 -2.62 1.12 2.69
C THR A 183 -2.77 2.64 2.74
N ALA A 184 -3.67 3.13 3.58
CA ALA A 184 -3.85 4.56 3.80
C ALA A 184 -2.56 5.26 4.32
N ALA A 185 -1.61 4.51 4.89
CA ALA A 185 -0.31 5.04 5.29
C ALA A 185 0.56 5.45 4.09
N HIS A 186 0.39 4.79 2.95
CA HIS A 186 1.19 4.97 1.74
C HIS A 186 0.48 5.81 0.67
N ILE A 187 -0.57 6.53 1.05
CA ILE A 187 -1.28 7.46 0.18
C ILE A 187 -1.28 8.85 0.83
N LEU A 188 -0.58 9.78 0.21
CA LEU A 188 -0.53 11.18 0.63
C LEU A 188 -1.64 11.96 -0.07
N LEU A 189 -2.46 12.65 0.72
CA LEU A 189 -3.60 13.42 0.25
C LEU A 189 -3.29 14.92 0.23
N ALA A 190 -3.64 15.56 -0.85
CA ALA A 190 -3.78 16.99 -0.98
C ALA A 190 -5.22 17.33 -1.42
N PRO A 191 -5.67 18.60 -1.43
CA PRO A 191 -7.09 18.93 -1.60
C PRO A 191 -7.80 18.29 -2.80
N ASN A 192 -7.11 18.08 -3.92
CA ASN A 192 -7.67 17.50 -5.15
C ASN A 192 -6.71 16.50 -5.81
N SER A 193 -5.75 15.97 -5.08
CA SER A 193 -4.80 14.99 -5.60
C SER A 193 -4.41 13.99 -4.54
N ALA A 194 -3.92 12.85 -5.00
CA ALA A 194 -3.32 11.83 -4.15
C ALA A 194 -2.01 11.36 -4.77
N THR A 195 -1.02 11.13 -3.94
CA THR A 195 0.28 10.59 -4.35
C THR A 195 0.49 9.25 -3.65
N LEU A 196 0.77 8.23 -4.43
CA LEU A 196 1.15 6.90 -3.93
C LEU A 196 2.64 6.92 -3.61
N VAL A 197 3.01 6.37 -2.45
CA VAL A 197 4.40 6.32 -2.00
C VAL A 197 4.75 4.92 -1.50
N ASN A 198 6.03 4.60 -1.39
CA ASN A 198 6.49 3.31 -0.87
C ASN A 198 6.25 2.12 -1.82
N PHE A 199 6.89 2.12 -2.98
CA PHE A 199 6.75 1.07 -4.00
C PHE A 199 7.71 -0.12 -3.82
N GLU A 200 8.26 -0.34 -2.63
CA GLU A 200 9.21 -1.44 -2.35
C GLU A 200 8.61 -2.82 -2.64
N ARG A 201 7.30 -2.97 -2.46
CA ARG A 201 6.56 -4.21 -2.69
C ARG A 201 5.82 -4.25 -4.02
N ALA A 202 5.89 -3.17 -4.81
CA ALA A 202 5.16 -3.10 -6.06
C ALA A 202 5.62 -4.16 -7.06
N GLY A 203 4.67 -4.72 -7.79
CA GLY A 203 4.95 -5.79 -8.72
C GLY A 203 3.67 -6.41 -9.28
N PHE A 204 3.78 -7.60 -9.85
CA PHE A 204 2.63 -8.36 -10.31
C PHE A 204 1.78 -8.83 -9.12
N GLY A 205 0.47 -8.59 -9.18
CA GLY A 205 -0.42 -8.96 -8.08
C GLY A 205 -1.90 -8.73 -8.37
N PRO A 206 -2.76 -9.16 -7.43
CA PRO A 206 -4.21 -8.97 -7.51
C PRO A 206 -4.56 -7.50 -7.25
N GLN A 207 -4.99 -6.79 -8.28
CA GLN A 207 -5.22 -5.34 -8.24
C GLN A 207 -6.33 -4.92 -7.24
N PHE A 208 -7.31 -5.78 -6.99
CA PHE A 208 -8.38 -5.49 -6.03
C PHE A 208 -7.88 -5.44 -4.58
N PHE A 209 -6.76 -6.09 -4.27
CA PHE A 209 -6.17 -6.03 -2.93
C PHE A 209 -5.66 -4.63 -2.60
N ASP A 210 -5.13 -3.89 -3.57
CA ASP A 210 -4.72 -2.49 -3.37
C ASP A 210 -5.92 -1.61 -3.02
N ILE A 211 -7.02 -1.76 -3.75
CA ILE A 211 -8.24 -1.00 -3.48
C ILE A 211 -8.79 -1.36 -2.10
N ALA A 212 -8.86 -2.65 -1.79
CA ALA A 212 -9.32 -3.15 -0.50
C ALA A 212 -8.44 -2.65 0.66
N ALA A 213 -7.12 -2.70 0.51
CA ALA A 213 -6.16 -2.20 1.50
C ALA A 213 -6.39 -0.72 1.83
N PHE A 214 -6.53 0.12 0.80
CA PHE A 214 -6.87 1.53 0.99
C PHE A 214 -8.21 1.70 1.70
N LEU A 215 -9.27 1.07 1.19
CA LEU A 215 -10.63 1.23 1.74
C LEU A 215 -10.74 0.77 3.19
N LEU A 216 -10.07 -0.33 3.57
CA LEU A 216 -10.10 -0.83 4.94
C LEU A 216 -9.29 0.04 5.91
N THR A 217 -8.13 0.55 5.48
CA THR A 217 -7.22 1.30 6.36
C THR A 217 -7.53 2.79 6.44
N SER A 218 -8.34 3.34 5.52
CA SER A 218 -8.71 4.76 5.50
C SER A 218 -9.75 5.16 6.55
N GLY A 219 -10.44 4.20 7.20
CA GLY A 219 -11.47 4.49 8.18
C GLY A 219 -12.81 4.97 7.59
N LEU A 220 -13.03 4.71 6.30
CA LEU A 220 -14.26 5.10 5.61
C LEU A 220 -15.42 4.15 5.96
N GLU A 221 -16.62 4.73 6.07
CA GLU A 221 -17.86 4.00 6.27
C GLU A 221 -18.23 3.11 5.06
N PRO A 222 -19.01 2.02 5.25
CA PRO A 222 -19.36 1.08 4.18
C PRO A 222 -19.96 1.74 2.93
N ALA A 223 -20.84 2.74 3.10
CA ALA A 223 -21.43 3.46 1.97
C ALA A 223 -20.40 4.22 1.13
N ALA A 224 -19.43 4.87 1.79
CA ALA A 224 -18.33 5.56 1.10
C ALA A 224 -17.40 4.55 0.40
N ARG A 225 -17.07 3.43 1.06
CA ARG A 225 -16.27 2.35 0.45
C ARG A 225 -16.96 1.79 -0.80
N ARG A 226 -18.28 1.54 -0.73
CA ARG A 226 -19.08 1.08 -1.87
C ARG A 226 -19.05 2.09 -3.03
N ALA A 227 -19.21 3.37 -2.75
CA ALA A 227 -19.16 4.43 -3.77
C ALA A 227 -17.79 4.51 -4.46
N LEU A 228 -16.71 4.38 -3.71
CA LEU A 228 -15.34 4.41 -4.21
C LEU A 228 -14.99 3.14 -5.01
N ALA A 229 -15.43 1.97 -4.58
CA ALA A 229 -15.28 0.73 -5.37
C ALA A 229 -16.04 0.83 -6.70
N ALA A 230 -17.24 1.41 -6.71
CA ALA A 230 -17.97 1.71 -7.95
C ALA A 230 -17.25 2.73 -8.84
N ALA A 231 -16.61 3.75 -8.25
CA ALA A 231 -15.78 4.72 -8.98
C ALA A 231 -14.57 4.03 -9.65
N TYR A 232 -13.88 3.16 -8.93
CA TYR A 232 -12.80 2.34 -9.48
C TYR A 232 -13.30 1.48 -10.66
N ALA A 233 -14.42 0.78 -10.50
CA ALA A 233 -15.00 -0.03 -11.56
C ALA A 233 -15.23 0.78 -12.84
N ARG A 234 -15.81 1.97 -12.71
CA ARG A 234 -16.03 2.88 -13.87
C ARG A 234 -14.70 3.28 -14.54
N LEU A 235 -13.69 3.66 -13.74
CA LEU A 235 -12.37 4.06 -14.27
C LEU A 235 -11.67 2.92 -15.01
N ARG A 236 -11.93 1.68 -14.59
CA ARG A 236 -11.34 0.48 -15.19
C ARG A 236 -12.25 -0.22 -16.21
N SER A 237 -13.42 0.36 -16.52
CA SER A 237 -14.43 -0.24 -17.42
C SER A 237 -14.87 -1.65 -17.00
N LEU A 238 -15.00 -1.87 -15.68
CA LEU A 238 -15.48 -3.11 -15.06
C LEU A 238 -16.97 -3.00 -14.71
N GLU A 239 -17.61 -4.16 -14.49
CA GLU A 239 -19.00 -4.20 -14.02
C GLU A 239 -19.06 -3.73 -12.56
N PRO A 240 -19.83 -2.66 -12.20
CA PRO A 240 -19.74 -2.04 -10.90
C PRO A 240 -20.18 -2.91 -9.72
N LEU A 241 -21.30 -3.63 -9.83
CA LEU A 241 -21.80 -4.43 -8.70
C LEU A 241 -20.88 -5.60 -8.38
N GLN A 242 -20.48 -6.35 -9.42
CA GLN A 242 -19.52 -7.44 -9.26
C GLN A 242 -18.18 -6.95 -8.71
N THR A 243 -17.69 -5.79 -9.16
CA THR A 243 -16.43 -5.22 -8.68
C THR A 243 -16.51 -4.82 -7.21
N ILE A 244 -17.62 -4.22 -6.75
CA ILE A 244 -17.83 -3.89 -5.34
C ILE A 244 -17.76 -5.15 -4.49
N ASP A 245 -18.46 -6.20 -4.90
CA ASP A 245 -18.53 -7.47 -4.18
C ASP A 245 -17.16 -8.16 -4.10
N LEU A 246 -16.39 -8.16 -5.19
CA LEU A 246 -15.07 -8.76 -5.25
C LEU A 246 -14.02 -7.94 -4.49
N ILE A 247 -14.10 -6.61 -4.47
CA ILE A 247 -13.23 -5.76 -3.63
C ILE A 247 -13.53 -5.97 -2.14
N ASP A 248 -14.80 -6.10 -1.75
CA ASP A 248 -15.18 -6.41 -0.37
C ASP A 248 -14.64 -7.78 0.06
N LEU A 249 -14.75 -8.78 -0.83
CA LEU A 249 -14.20 -10.10 -0.60
C LEU A 249 -12.66 -10.09 -0.51
N ALA A 250 -11.99 -9.38 -1.43
CA ALA A 250 -10.54 -9.16 -1.38
C ALA A 250 -10.11 -8.51 -0.07
N GLY A 251 -10.93 -7.59 0.47
CA GLY A 251 -10.69 -6.93 1.75
C GLY A 251 -10.69 -7.90 2.92
N ILE A 252 -11.56 -8.90 2.94
CA ILE A 252 -11.55 -9.94 3.99
C ILE A 252 -10.24 -10.73 3.91
N PHE A 253 -9.83 -11.20 2.73
CA PHE A 253 -8.61 -11.99 2.55
C PHE A 253 -7.35 -11.18 2.88
N TRP A 254 -7.24 -9.97 2.32
CA TRP A 254 -6.13 -9.08 2.61
C TRP A 254 -6.07 -8.71 4.10
N GLY A 255 -7.22 -8.38 4.70
CA GLY A 255 -7.31 -8.01 6.11
C GLY A 255 -6.92 -9.15 7.05
N ILE A 256 -7.34 -10.38 6.78
CA ILE A 256 -6.91 -11.57 7.54
C ILE A 256 -5.39 -11.73 7.44
N SER A 257 -4.81 -11.65 6.25
CA SER A 257 -3.36 -11.76 6.04
C SER A 257 -2.59 -10.68 6.79
N GLU A 258 -3.03 -9.42 6.71
CA GLU A 258 -2.39 -8.31 7.44
C GLU A 258 -2.48 -8.49 8.97
N MET A 259 -3.63 -8.89 9.50
CA MET A 259 -3.79 -9.11 10.94
C MET A 259 -2.86 -10.18 11.49
N LEU A 260 -2.36 -11.10 10.65
CA LEU A 260 -1.35 -12.09 11.04
C LEU A 260 0.06 -11.50 11.19
N VAL A 261 0.39 -10.46 10.44
CA VAL A 261 1.74 -9.85 10.45
C VAL A 261 1.84 -8.62 11.36
N LEU A 262 0.72 -7.95 11.64
CA LEU A 262 0.71 -6.74 12.47
C LEU A 262 1.30 -6.91 13.87
N PRO A 263 1.08 -8.03 14.60
CA PRO A 263 1.72 -8.23 15.90
C PRO A 263 3.25 -8.24 15.82
N ARG A 264 3.81 -8.86 14.77
CA ARG A 264 5.26 -8.86 14.55
C ARG A 264 5.76 -7.45 14.25
N ARG A 265 5.12 -6.73 13.34
CA ARG A 265 5.45 -5.32 13.01
C ARG A 265 5.38 -4.43 14.26
N LEU A 266 4.38 -4.65 15.14
CA LEU A 266 4.26 -3.91 16.39
C LEU A 266 5.42 -4.19 17.33
N ILE A 267 5.87 -5.45 17.46
CA ILE A 267 7.04 -5.82 18.26
C ILE A 267 8.31 -5.17 17.70
N GLU A 268 8.49 -5.18 16.39
CA GLU A 268 9.63 -4.55 15.72
C GLU A 268 9.63 -3.01 15.89
N ALA A 269 8.46 -2.40 16.03
CA ALA A 269 8.28 -0.97 16.25
C ALA A 269 8.32 -0.55 17.75
N LEU A 270 8.48 -1.48 18.69
CA LEU A 270 8.61 -1.14 20.13
C LEU A 270 9.78 -0.19 20.35
N GLY A 271 9.48 0.96 20.98
CA GLY A 271 10.45 2.06 21.15
C GLY A 271 10.24 3.22 20.18
N ASP A 272 9.49 3.02 19.08
CA ASP A 272 8.99 4.09 18.21
C ASP A 272 7.48 4.27 18.42
N ASP A 273 7.10 5.21 19.28
CA ASP A 273 5.72 5.45 19.66
C ASP A 273 4.84 5.82 18.45
N ALA A 274 5.38 6.58 17.51
CA ALA A 274 4.64 7.00 16.32
C ALA A 274 4.37 5.82 15.36
N ALA A 275 5.35 4.93 15.18
CA ALA A 275 5.19 3.71 14.38
C ALA A 275 4.20 2.75 15.06
N SER A 276 4.34 2.54 16.37
CA SER A 276 3.46 1.70 17.17
C SER A 276 2.01 2.18 17.11
N GLU A 277 1.77 3.48 17.20
CA GLU A 277 0.42 4.04 17.12
C GLU A 277 -0.18 3.89 15.73
N ARG A 278 0.60 4.12 14.66
CA ARG A 278 0.14 3.88 13.28
C ARG A 278 -0.28 2.43 13.06
N ILE A 279 0.48 1.47 13.59
CA ILE A 279 0.15 0.03 13.49
C ILE A 279 -1.15 -0.27 14.23
N ARG A 280 -1.36 0.28 15.43
CA ARG A 280 -2.62 0.10 16.19
C ARG A 280 -3.83 0.70 15.46
N ILE A 281 -3.68 1.89 14.87
CA ILE A 281 -4.74 2.51 14.07
C ILE A 281 -5.07 1.64 12.86
N CYS A 282 -4.08 1.14 12.13
CA CYS A 282 -4.28 0.22 11.02
C CYS A 282 -5.03 -1.04 11.45
N ALA A 283 -4.57 -1.71 12.52
CA ALA A 283 -5.21 -2.93 13.02
C ALA A 283 -6.68 -2.71 13.37
N SER A 284 -6.98 -1.63 14.10
CA SER A 284 -8.36 -1.27 14.47
C SER A 284 -9.26 -1.03 13.25
N ARG A 285 -8.74 -0.31 12.24
CA ARG A 285 -9.50 -0.03 11.01
C ARG A 285 -9.71 -1.27 10.15
N ILE A 286 -8.71 -2.14 10.05
CA ILE A 286 -8.81 -3.41 9.32
C ILE A 286 -9.88 -4.30 9.97
N ASP A 287 -9.80 -4.52 11.30
CA ASP A 287 -10.77 -5.35 12.02
C ASP A 287 -12.20 -4.81 11.85
N HIS A 288 -12.40 -3.50 12.12
CA HIS A 288 -13.68 -2.84 11.92
C HIS A 288 -14.17 -2.95 10.47
N GLY A 289 -13.29 -2.70 9.50
CA GLY A 289 -13.62 -2.74 8.08
C GLY A 289 -14.00 -4.12 7.57
N MET A 290 -13.36 -5.18 8.07
CA MET A 290 -13.71 -6.56 7.72
C MET A 290 -15.07 -6.99 8.26
N ARG A 291 -15.48 -6.49 9.44
CA ARG A 291 -16.78 -6.79 10.03
C ARG A 291 -17.94 -6.13 9.28
N LEU A 292 -17.70 -4.97 8.65
CA LEU A 292 -18.71 -4.18 7.95
C LEU A 292 -18.66 -4.45 6.44
N SER A 293 -19.78 -4.85 5.87
CA SER A 293 -19.89 -5.09 4.44
C SER A 293 -19.94 -3.79 3.63
N ALA A 294 -19.22 -3.78 2.51
CA ALA A 294 -19.40 -2.81 1.44
C ALA A 294 -20.07 -3.44 0.21
N GLY A 295 -20.03 -4.77 0.08
CA GLY A 295 -20.62 -5.60 -0.97
C GLY A 295 -21.64 -6.60 -0.44
N GLU A 296 -22.22 -7.36 -1.35
CA GLU A 296 -23.29 -8.33 -1.07
C GLU A 296 -22.89 -9.77 -1.50
N HIS A 297 -21.59 -10.02 -1.71
CA HIS A 297 -21.13 -11.35 -2.14
C HIS A 297 -21.49 -12.43 -1.09
N PRO A 298 -22.17 -13.54 -1.48
CA PRO A 298 -22.62 -14.55 -0.52
C PRO A 298 -21.48 -15.15 0.33
N ALA A 299 -20.32 -15.40 -0.28
CA ALA A 299 -19.17 -15.92 0.45
C ALA A 299 -18.64 -14.91 1.49
N ALA A 300 -18.65 -13.60 1.21
CA ALA A 300 -18.25 -12.58 2.18
C ALA A 300 -19.19 -12.56 3.39
N ALA A 301 -20.50 -12.64 3.15
CA ALA A 301 -21.50 -12.72 4.23
C ALA A 301 -21.33 -13.99 5.08
N ALA A 302 -21.11 -15.14 4.44
CA ALA A 302 -20.88 -16.40 5.12
C ALA A 302 -19.58 -16.39 5.96
N ILE A 303 -18.49 -15.84 5.43
CA ILE A 303 -17.23 -15.69 6.16
C ILE A 303 -17.41 -14.78 7.38
N ARG A 304 -18.10 -13.63 7.23
CA ARG A 304 -18.37 -12.74 8.36
C ARG A 304 -19.18 -13.42 9.45
N THR A 305 -20.22 -14.15 9.08
CA THR A 305 -21.04 -14.91 10.04
C THR A 305 -20.22 -15.97 10.78
N ALA A 306 -19.30 -16.63 10.08
CA ALA A 306 -18.46 -17.67 10.66
C ALA A 306 -17.35 -17.13 11.56
N LEU A 307 -16.74 -15.98 11.21
CA LEU A 307 -15.61 -15.41 11.95
C LEU A 307 -16.04 -14.45 13.06
N TRP A 308 -17.18 -13.80 12.91
CA TRP A 308 -17.74 -12.83 13.88
C TRP A 308 -19.21 -13.14 14.15
N PRO A 309 -19.51 -14.27 14.84
CA PRO A 309 -20.86 -14.58 15.23
C PRO A 309 -21.40 -13.45 16.13
N GLY A 310 -22.57 -12.89 15.79
CA GLY A 310 -23.20 -11.71 16.42
C GLY A 310 -23.54 -11.89 17.88
#